data_cd36b66a084d2ed08adaa8e791fbb53b
#
_entry.id   cd36b66a084d2ed08adaa8e791fbb53b
#
_cell.length_a   1.000
_cell.length_b   1.000
_cell.length_c   1.000
_cell.angle_alpha   90.00
_cell.angle_beta   90.00
_cell.angle_gamma   90.00
#
_symmetry.space_group_name_H-M   'P 1'
#
loop_
_entity.id
_entity.type
_entity.pdbx_description
1 polymer ?
#
loop_
_entity_poly.entity_id
_entity_poly.type
_entity_poly.pdbx_seq_one_letter_code
_entity_poly.pdbx_strand_id
1 'polypeptide(L)'
;MVDEIELVEKINSLPKIHCPIYHHFAPGVYLREMHIPQGTVAIGHYHKTRHFCVLSKGVAIFIGKNKKPEMITGPTTFIADPGHKVVFAASDIIVQNIHPNPDDITDQDELEQIFIDQSNYFTTLLSDNGDHLQDRIDFEALNYVQPEWESYIDLPQPYKSVITIRKSGIHGKGIFSTCPWGSDEYIGPFITRGKVTELARYMNHSVDPNAKLSIINLDEVIVIAKVDIDGCVGDSKGTEITIDYRELTPWLGEQ
;
A
#
# COMPACT_ATOMS: atom_id res chain seq x y z
N MET A 1 1.83 -14.16 19.54
CA MET A 1 3.09 -13.95 18.80
C MET A 1 3.01 -14.92 17.64
N VAL A 2 2.74 -14.45 16.44
CA VAL A 2 2.72 -15.32 15.27
C VAL A 2 4.14 -15.82 15.06
N ASP A 3 4.30 -17.13 15.00
CA ASP A 3 5.60 -17.76 14.71
C ASP A 3 5.95 -17.38 13.26
N GLU A 4 7.20 -16.98 13.02
CA GLU A 4 7.66 -16.64 11.66
C GLU A 4 7.47 -17.82 10.69
N ILE A 5 7.58 -19.04 11.19
CA ILE A 5 7.35 -20.28 10.42
C ILE A 5 5.87 -20.39 10.04
N GLU A 6 4.96 -20.17 10.97
CA GLU A 6 3.52 -20.21 10.72
C GLU A 6 3.10 -19.14 9.70
N LEU A 7 3.71 -17.95 9.77
CA LEU A 7 3.48 -16.88 8.79
C LEU A 7 3.92 -17.30 7.39
N VAL A 8 5.10 -17.90 7.24
CA VAL A 8 5.62 -18.36 5.94
C VAL A 8 4.79 -19.51 5.38
N GLU A 9 4.39 -20.48 6.21
CA GLU A 9 3.55 -21.59 5.77
C GLU A 9 2.18 -21.09 5.30
N LYS A 10 1.57 -20.18 6.04
CA LYS A 10 0.33 -19.53 5.66
C LYS A 10 0.50 -18.76 4.35
N ILE A 11 1.54 -17.97 4.23
CA ILE A 11 1.89 -17.22 3.03
C ILE A 11 2.07 -18.17 1.84
N ASN A 12 2.79 -19.28 1.97
CA ASN A 12 3.02 -20.25 0.89
C ASN A 12 1.73 -20.95 0.41
N SER A 13 0.68 -20.95 1.22
CA SER A 13 -0.63 -21.52 0.84
C SER A 13 -1.48 -20.59 -0.02
N LEU A 14 -1.07 -19.33 -0.19
CA LEU A 14 -1.85 -18.29 -0.85
C LEU A 14 -1.56 -18.18 -2.35
N PRO A 15 -2.49 -17.60 -3.15
CA PRO A 15 -2.24 -17.34 -4.56
C PRO A 15 -1.01 -16.43 -4.75
N LYS A 16 -0.15 -16.79 -5.67
CA LYS A 16 1.09 -16.06 -5.94
C LYS A 16 0.89 -14.94 -6.94
N ILE A 17 1.49 -13.78 -6.65
CA ILE A 17 1.45 -12.61 -7.51
C ILE A 17 2.81 -12.36 -8.11
N HIS A 18 2.83 -12.14 -9.42
CA HIS A 18 4.03 -11.76 -10.13
C HIS A 18 4.43 -10.32 -9.78
N CYS A 19 5.60 -10.17 -9.17
CA CYS A 19 6.25 -8.88 -8.91
C CYS A 19 7.45 -8.73 -9.85
N PRO A 20 7.38 -7.90 -10.89
CA PRO A 20 8.51 -7.69 -11.80
C PRO A 20 9.78 -7.26 -11.07
N ILE A 21 10.90 -7.89 -11.42
CA ILE A 21 12.22 -7.56 -10.89
C ILE A 21 13.12 -7.11 -12.04
N TYR A 22 13.84 -6.02 -11.80
CA TYR A 22 14.79 -5.48 -12.76
C TYR A 22 16.16 -5.34 -12.10
N HIS A 23 17.20 -5.67 -12.85
CA HIS A 23 18.59 -5.61 -12.42
C HIS A 23 19.31 -4.52 -13.18
N HIS A 24 19.94 -3.60 -12.47
CA HIS A 24 20.66 -2.47 -13.03
C HIS A 24 22.12 -2.51 -12.55
N PHE A 25 23.03 -2.26 -13.45
CA PHE A 25 24.46 -2.31 -13.20
C PHE A 25 25.11 -0.99 -13.58
N ALA A 26 25.97 -0.48 -12.69
CA ALA A 26 26.88 0.64 -12.95
C ALA A 26 28.24 0.29 -12.35
N PRO A 27 29.34 0.91 -12.76
CA PRO A 27 30.66 0.61 -12.23
C PRO A 27 30.67 0.65 -10.69
N GLY A 28 31.01 -0.48 -10.07
CA GLY A 28 31.04 -0.64 -8.61
C GLY A 28 29.71 -0.74 -7.90
N VAL A 29 28.57 -0.75 -8.62
CA VAL A 29 27.22 -0.72 -8.01
C VAL A 29 26.28 -1.69 -8.72
N TYR A 30 25.51 -2.42 -7.92
CA TYR A 30 24.37 -3.21 -8.34
C TYR A 30 23.09 -2.68 -7.70
N LEU A 31 22.04 -2.50 -8.49
CA LEU A 31 20.70 -2.12 -8.03
C LEU A 31 19.70 -3.18 -8.46
N ARG A 32 18.94 -3.68 -7.49
CA ARG A 32 17.79 -4.58 -7.70
C ARG A 32 16.50 -3.82 -7.44
N GLU A 33 15.69 -3.64 -8.47
CA GLU A 33 14.40 -2.97 -8.41
C GLU A 33 13.28 -4.00 -8.46
N MET A 34 12.27 -3.82 -7.59
CA MET A 34 11.08 -4.67 -7.54
C MET A 34 9.83 -3.80 -7.58
N HIS A 35 8.88 -4.19 -8.43
CA HIS A 35 7.57 -3.58 -8.53
C HIS A 35 6.57 -4.49 -7.83
N ILE A 36 5.96 -4.01 -6.76
CA ILE A 36 5.03 -4.78 -5.94
C ILE A 36 3.64 -4.14 -6.05
N PRO A 37 2.64 -4.86 -6.60
CA PRO A 37 1.28 -4.36 -6.69
C PRO A 37 0.64 -4.10 -5.32
N GLN A 38 -0.30 -3.18 -5.27
CA GLN A 38 -1.10 -2.89 -4.07
C GLN A 38 -1.74 -4.18 -3.50
N GLY A 39 -1.81 -4.27 -2.18
CA GLY A 39 -2.40 -5.40 -1.45
C GLY A 39 -1.48 -6.63 -1.36
N THR A 40 -0.25 -6.55 -1.87
CA THR A 40 0.71 -7.66 -1.85
C THR A 40 1.55 -7.64 -0.59
N VAL A 41 1.70 -8.81 0.05
CA VAL A 41 2.74 -9.06 1.06
C VAL A 41 3.93 -9.71 0.36
N ALA A 42 5.08 -9.07 0.46
CA ALA A 42 6.34 -9.64 -0.03
C ALA A 42 7.28 -9.94 1.15
N ILE A 43 7.87 -11.14 1.14
CA ILE A 43 8.93 -11.49 2.09
C ILE A 43 10.25 -11.48 1.31
N GLY A 44 11.15 -10.59 1.71
CA GLY A 44 12.48 -10.51 1.13
C GLY A 44 13.38 -11.63 1.64
N HIS A 45 14.36 -12.01 0.83
CA HIS A 45 15.44 -12.90 1.22
C HIS A 45 16.22 -12.33 2.43
N TYR A 46 16.96 -13.19 3.14
CA TYR A 46 17.82 -12.78 4.23
C TYR A 46 19.08 -12.08 3.69
N HIS A 47 19.11 -10.75 3.76
CA HIS A 47 20.29 -9.97 3.37
C HIS A 47 21.38 -10.11 4.43
N LYS A 48 22.61 -10.45 3.99
CA LYS A 48 23.78 -10.59 4.88
C LYS A 48 24.28 -9.27 5.42
N THR A 49 24.14 -8.20 4.66
CA THR A 49 24.75 -6.89 4.94
C THR A 49 23.74 -5.76 4.94
N ARG A 50 24.11 -4.68 5.61
CA ARG A 50 23.40 -3.40 5.49
C ARG A 50 23.52 -2.86 4.07
N HIS A 51 22.44 -2.33 3.56
CA HIS A 51 22.41 -1.76 2.22
C HIS A 51 21.41 -0.61 2.15
N PHE A 52 21.54 0.21 1.12
CA PHE A 52 20.55 1.24 0.86
C PHE A 52 19.29 0.65 0.23
N CYS A 53 18.15 1.11 0.73
CA CYS A 53 16.86 0.91 0.10
C CYS A 53 16.29 2.25 -0.32
N VAL A 54 15.68 2.28 -1.50
CA VAL A 54 14.90 3.42 -1.99
C VAL A 54 13.49 2.92 -2.26
N LEU A 55 12.51 3.48 -1.57
CA LEU A 55 11.12 3.40 -1.97
C LEU A 55 10.87 4.58 -2.91
N SER A 56 10.94 4.35 -4.21
CA SER A 56 10.82 5.42 -5.22
C SER A 56 9.38 5.79 -5.52
N LYS A 57 8.43 4.87 -5.26
CA LYS A 57 6.99 5.08 -5.49
C LYS A 57 6.17 4.37 -4.43
N GLY A 58 5.05 5.00 -4.04
CA GLY A 58 3.95 4.42 -3.28
C GLY A 58 4.17 4.40 -1.77
N VAL A 59 3.33 3.64 -1.07
CA VAL A 59 3.29 3.50 0.38
C VAL A 59 3.50 2.03 0.75
N ALA A 60 4.48 1.77 1.59
CA ALA A 60 4.83 0.44 2.08
C ALA A 60 4.80 0.37 3.60
N ILE A 61 4.34 -0.74 4.16
CA ILE A 61 4.45 -1.04 5.58
C ILE A 61 5.51 -2.12 5.74
N PHE A 62 6.62 -1.78 6.38
CA PHE A 62 7.69 -2.71 6.68
C PHE A 62 7.56 -3.25 8.09
N ILE A 63 7.77 -4.56 8.23
CA ILE A 63 7.86 -5.22 9.53
C ILE A 63 9.33 -5.60 9.73
N GLY A 64 10.00 -4.84 10.62
CA GLY A 64 11.41 -5.07 10.95
C GLY A 64 11.60 -6.03 12.11
N LYS A 65 12.87 -6.21 12.53
CA LYS A 65 13.29 -7.06 13.65
C LYS A 65 12.53 -6.82 14.97
N ASN A 66 12.08 -5.59 15.19
CA ASN A 66 11.34 -5.22 16.41
C ASN A 66 9.86 -5.59 16.35
N LYS A 67 9.41 -6.25 15.27
CA LYS A 67 8.00 -6.63 15.02
C LYS A 67 7.02 -5.45 15.08
N LYS A 68 7.52 -4.22 15.03
CA LYS A 68 6.69 -3.03 14.90
C LYS A 68 6.59 -2.67 13.42
N PRO A 69 5.38 -2.50 12.91
CA PRO A 69 5.19 -2.02 11.56
C PRO A 69 5.68 -0.56 11.47
N GLU A 70 6.43 -0.28 10.41
CA GLU A 70 6.87 1.07 10.06
C GLU A 70 6.34 1.40 8.68
N MET A 71 5.57 2.47 8.57
CA MET A 71 5.08 2.95 7.29
C MET A 71 6.10 3.89 6.67
N ILE A 72 6.41 3.64 5.41
CA ILE A 72 7.30 4.48 4.60
C ILE A 72 6.55 4.90 3.34
N THR A 73 6.55 6.21 3.07
CA THR A 73 5.99 6.78 1.84
C THR A 73 7.12 7.20 0.91
N GLY A 74 7.06 6.76 -0.33
CA GLY A 74 8.00 7.16 -1.38
C GLY A 74 7.71 8.57 -1.94
N PRO A 75 8.73 9.28 -2.44
CA PRO A 75 10.12 8.81 -2.51
C PRO A 75 10.87 8.97 -1.17
N THR A 76 11.48 7.90 -0.71
CA THR A 76 12.26 7.90 0.55
C THR A 76 13.44 6.94 0.43
N THR A 77 14.60 7.33 0.97
CA THR A 77 15.79 6.49 1.06
C THR A 77 16.06 6.15 2.52
N PHE A 78 16.32 4.89 2.80
CA PHE A 78 16.64 4.41 4.13
C PHE A 78 17.72 3.32 4.09
N ILE A 79 18.24 2.96 5.25
CA ILE A 79 19.23 1.88 5.38
C ILE A 79 18.50 0.65 5.92
N ALA A 80 18.57 -0.44 5.18
CA ALA A 80 18.11 -1.74 5.62
C ALA A 80 19.21 -2.47 6.39
N ASP A 81 18.92 -2.90 7.61
CA ASP A 81 19.79 -3.79 8.38
C ASP A 81 19.75 -5.23 7.82
N PRO A 82 20.78 -6.04 8.11
CA PRO A 82 20.76 -7.47 7.77
C PRO A 82 19.51 -8.18 8.29
N GLY A 83 19.03 -9.14 7.55
CA GLY A 83 17.86 -9.95 7.92
C GLY A 83 16.77 -9.95 6.85
N HIS A 84 15.68 -10.64 7.17
CA HIS A 84 14.45 -10.60 6.37
C HIS A 84 13.73 -9.27 6.51
N LYS A 85 13.01 -8.90 5.46
CA LYS A 85 12.04 -7.82 5.48
C LYS A 85 10.71 -8.36 5.01
N VAL A 86 9.69 -8.15 5.80
CA VAL A 86 8.30 -8.33 5.35
C VAL A 86 7.78 -6.96 4.96
N VAL A 87 7.25 -6.83 3.77
CA VAL A 87 6.68 -5.59 3.27
C VAL A 87 5.26 -5.83 2.80
N PHE A 88 4.37 -4.97 3.20
CA PHE A 88 3.02 -4.87 2.63
C PHE A 88 2.94 -3.63 1.75
N ALA A 89 2.53 -3.82 0.51
CA ALA A 89 2.30 -2.75 -0.43
C ALA A 89 0.92 -2.13 -0.21
N ALA A 90 0.85 -1.05 0.55
CA ALA A 90 -0.41 -0.33 0.80
C ALA A 90 -0.92 0.41 -0.46
N SER A 91 -0.05 0.69 -1.42
CA SER A 91 -0.35 1.07 -2.81
C SER A 91 0.63 0.36 -3.73
N ASP A 92 0.53 0.52 -5.04
CA ASP A 92 1.60 0.07 -5.95
C ASP A 92 2.92 0.70 -5.54
N ILE A 93 3.93 -0.13 -5.24
CA ILE A 93 5.24 0.35 -4.81
C ILE A 93 6.34 -0.04 -5.78
N ILE A 94 7.38 0.78 -5.84
CA ILE A 94 8.66 0.47 -6.47
C ILE A 94 9.72 0.61 -5.40
N VAL A 95 10.36 -0.50 -5.07
CA VAL A 95 11.44 -0.58 -4.08
C VAL A 95 12.74 -1.03 -4.72
N GLN A 96 13.83 -0.38 -4.36
CA GLN A 96 15.16 -0.63 -4.90
C GLN A 96 16.13 -0.93 -3.76
N ASN A 97 16.90 -2.01 -3.92
CA ASN A 97 18.01 -2.38 -3.05
C ASN A 97 19.32 -2.07 -3.78
N ILE A 98 20.21 -1.30 -3.16
CA ILE A 98 21.47 -0.87 -3.74
C ILE A 98 22.62 -1.52 -2.98
N HIS A 99 23.42 -2.28 -3.69
CA HIS A 99 24.56 -3.02 -3.16
C HIS A 99 25.88 -2.57 -3.80
N PRO A 100 26.99 -2.60 -3.06
CA PRO A 100 28.31 -2.45 -3.66
C PRO A 100 28.60 -3.64 -4.57
N ASN A 101 29.18 -3.38 -5.72
CA ASN A 101 29.58 -4.38 -6.71
C ASN A 101 30.96 -4.03 -7.30
N PRO A 102 32.03 -4.06 -6.49
CA PRO A 102 33.34 -3.57 -6.90
C PRO A 102 33.99 -4.38 -8.04
N ASP A 103 33.55 -5.61 -8.22
CA ASP A 103 34.08 -6.51 -9.25
C ASP A 103 33.20 -6.51 -10.52
N ASP A 104 32.19 -5.62 -10.58
CA ASP A 104 31.28 -5.45 -11.71
C ASP A 104 30.62 -6.77 -12.15
N ILE A 105 30.26 -7.63 -11.19
CA ILE A 105 29.59 -8.91 -11.41
C ILE A 105 28.19 -8.63 -12.00
N THR A 106 27.84 -9.35 -13.06
CA THR A 106 26.53 -9.25 -13.71
C THR A 106 25.73 -10.57 -13.63
N ASP A 107 26.38 -11.64 -13.19
CA ASP A 107 25.72 -12.92 -12.95
C ASP A 107 24.83 -12.82 -11.69
N GLN A 108 23.54 -13.09 -11.85
CA GLN A 108 22.56 -12.90 -10.78
C GLN A 108 22.71 -13.96 -9.67
N ASP A 109 23.06 -15.19 -10.03
CA ASP A 109 23.25 -16.29 -9.08
C ASP A 109 24.48 -16.04 -8.20
N GLU A 110 25.55 -15.46 -8.80
CA GLU A 110 26.73 -15.05 -8.05
C GLU A 110 26.45 -13.89 -7.10
N LEU A 111 25.72 -12.88 -7.57
CA LEU A 111 25.30 -11.75 -6.72
C LEU A 111 24.38 -12.19 -5.57
N GLU A 112 23.47 -13.13 -5.83
CA GLU A 112 22.63 -13.68 -4.81
C GLU A 112 23.45 -14.41 -3.74
N GLN A 113 24.44 -15.21 -4.12
CA GLN A 113 25.35 -15.85 -3.17
C GLN A 113 26.14 -14.84 -2.31
N ILE A 114 26.51 -13.69 -2.87
CA ILE A 114 27.21 -12.63 -2.14
C ILE A 114 26.30 -11.96 -1.11
N PHE A 115 25.10 -11.56 -1.50
CA PHE A 115 24.25 -10.68 -0.68
C PHE A 115 23.22 -11.41 0.18
N ILE A 116 22.83 -12.65 -0.19
CA ILE A 116 21.75 -13.40 0.45
C ILE A 116 22.33 -14.57 1.26
N ASP A 117 21.80 -14.79 2.44
CA ASP A 117 22.09 -15.99 3.23
C ASP A 117 21.16 -17.13 2.82
N GLN A 118 21.64 -17.97 1.91
CA GLN A 118 20.88 -19.12 1.38
C GLN A 118 20.74 -20.25 2.41
N SER A 119 21.54 -20.26 3.48
CA SER A 119 21.44 -21.28 4.52
C SER A 119 20.29 -21.01 5.49
N ASN A 120 19.71 -19.82 5.45
CA ASN A 120 18.59 -19.48 6.29
C ASN A 120 17.33 -20.20 5.82
N TYR A 121 16.60 -20.83 6.74
CA TYR A 121 15.38 -21.59 6.47
C TYR A 121 14.36 -20.82 5.60
N PHE A 122 14.19 -19.54 5.88
CA PHE A 122 13.29 -18.68 5.10
C PHE A 122 13.75 -18.49 3.64
N THR A 123 15.04 -18.32 3.43
CA THR A 123 15.60 -18.22 2.08
C THR A 123 15.33 -19.51 1.29
N THR A 124 15.51 -20.66 1.93
CA THR A 124 15.22 -21.97 1.30
C THR A 124 13.74 -22.11 0.95
N LEU A 125 12.84 -21.72 1.86
CA LEU A 125 11.39 -21.76 1.60
C LEU A 125 10.96 -20.81 0.47
N LEU A 126 11.62 -19.66 0.33
CA LEU A 126 11.32 -18.67 -0.70
C LEU A 126 11.92 -19.08 -2.05
N SER A 127 13.11 -19.69 -2.07
CA SER A 127 13.80 -20.10 -3.30
C SER A 127 13.07 -21.23 -4.03
N ASP A 128 12.46 -22.16 -3.30
CA ASP A 128 11.71 -23.28 -3.89
C ASP A 128 10.41 -22.81 -4.57
N ASN A 129 9.96 -21.60 -4.30
CA ASN A 129 8.67 -21.10 -4.76
C ASN A 129 8.74 -19.78 -5.55
N GLY A 130 9.86 -19.06 -5.54
CA GLY A 130 10.20 -17.93 -6.44
C GLY A 130 9.23 -16.75 -6.51
N ASP A 131 8.24 -16.64 -5.60
CA ASP A 131 7.09 -15.81 -5.85
C ASP A 131 6.60 -15.02 -4.65
N HIS A 132 5.90 -13.96 -4.95
CA HIS A 132 5.28 -13.03 -4.03
C HIS A 132 3.79 -13.34 -3.88
N LEU A 133 3.23 -13.00 -2.75
CA LEU A 133 1.90 -13.44 -2.37
C LEU A 133 0.93 -12.28 -2.30
N GLN A 134 -0.28 -12.53 -2.78
CA GLN A 134 -1.41 -11.67 -2.48
C GLN A 134 -2.20 -12.34 -1.37
N ASP A 135 -2.18 -11.75 -0.18
CA ASP A 135 -3.30 -11.93 0.73
C ASP A 135 -3.36 -10.87 1.82
N ARG A 136 -4.48 -10.92 2.51
CA ARG A 136 -4.88 -10.04 3.58
C ARG A 136 -3.89 -10.13 4.73
N ILE A 137 -3.31 -9.01 5.07
CA ILE A 137 -2.57 -8.89 6.32
C ILE A 137 -3.59 -9.02 7.44
N ASP A 138 -3.29 -9.87 8.40
CA ASP A 138 -3.91 -9.80 9.71
C ASP A 138 -3.45 -8.51 10.39
N PHE A 139 -4.25 -7.45 10.23
CA PHE A 139 -3.98 -6.15 10.81
C PHE A 139 -4.02 -6.19 12.35
N GLU A 140 -4.70 -7.18 12.95
CA GLU A 140 -4.66 -7.40 14.41
C GLU A 140 -3.25 -7.82 14.84
N ALA A 141 -2.55 -8.66 14.06
CA ALA A 141 -1.15 -9.02 14.31
C ALA A 141 -0.19 -7.82 14.22
N LEU A 142 -0.57 -6.77 13.48
CA LEU A 142 0.18 -5.52 13.37
C LEU A 142 -0.12 -4.53 14.49
N ASN A 143 -1.01 -4.87 15.47
CA ASN A 143 -1.56 -3.93 16.45
C ASN A 143 -2.21 -2.69 15.78
N TYR A 144 -2.74 -2.88 14.57
CA TYR A 144 -3.46 -1.83 13.88
C TYR A 144 -4.82 -1.66 14.55
N VAL A 145 -5.10 -0.47 15.03
CA VAL A 145 -6.41 -0.10 15.55
C VAL A 145 -7.28 0.28 14.35
N GLN A 146 -8.24 -0.58 14.01
CA GLN A 146 -9.20 -0.25 12.96
C GLN A 146 -9.95 1.04 13.32
N PRO A 147 -10.16 1.95 12.36
CA PRO A 147 -11.00 3.11 12.59
C PRO A 147 -12.41 2.67 13.03
N GLU A 148 -12.99 3.35 14.00
CA GLU A 148 -14.38 3.15 14.40
C GLU A 148 -15.32 3.66 13.29
N TRP A 149 -15.68 2.78 12.35
CA TRP A 149 -16.52 3.11 11.18
C TRP A 149 -17.92 3.60 11.54
N GLU A 150 -18.42 3.24 12.73
CA GLU A 150 -19.71 3.72 13.24
C GLU A 150 -19.62 5.13 13.81
N SER A 151 -18.43 5.54 14.27
CA SER A 151 -18.13 6.85 14.82
C SER A 151 -17.33 7.66 13.81
N TYR A 152 -17.92 8.69 13.24
CA TYR A 152 -17.25 9.55 12.28
C TYR A 152 -17.23 11.00 12.74
N ILE A 153 -16.27 11.77 12.25
CA ILE A 153 -16.17 13.20 12.48
C ILE A 153 -16.69 13.97 11.26
N ASP A 154 -17.25 15.15 11.55
CA ASP A 154 -17.67 16.10 10.52
C ASP A 154 -16.47 16.50 9.64
N LEU A 155 -16.72 16.66 8.35
CA LEU A 155 -15.72 17.23 7.46
C LEU A 155 -15.40 18.66 7.84
N PRO A 156 -14.11 19.02 7.94
CA PRO A 156 -13.71 20.41 8.17
C PRO A 156 -14.01 21.28 6.93
N GLN A 157 -14.14 22.59 7.13
CA GLN A 157 -14.12 23.53 6.02
C GLN A 157 -12.71 23.57 5.37
N PRO A 158 -12.60 23.72 4.05
CA PRO A 158 -13.69 24.04 3.08
C PRO A 158 -14.42 22.81 2.50
N TYR A 159 -14.01 21.58 2.83
CA TYR A 159 -14.50 20.35 2.16
C TYR A 159 -16.03 20.17 2.28
N LYS A 160 -16.60 20.57 3.44
CA LYS A 160 -18.03 20.51 3.68
C LYS A 160 -18.84 21.42 2.72
N SER A 161 -18.24 22.42 2.13
CA SER A 161 -18.90 23.33 1.18
C SER A 161 -18.91 22.86 -0.28
N VAL A 162 -18.03 21.91 -0.62
CA VAL A 162 -17.84 21.41 -1.99
C VAL A 162 -18.44 20.03 -2.24
N ILE A 163 -19.07 19.46 -1.21
CA ILE A 163 -19.83 18.21 -1.30
C ILE A 163 -21.20 18.36 -0.64
N THR A 164 -22.11 17.43 -0.97
CA THR A 164 -23.41 17.29 -0.28
C THR A 164 -23.75 15.83 -0.07
N ILE A 165 -24.33 15.53 1.10
CA ILE A 165 -24.80 14.18 1.45
C ILE A 165 -26.29 14.11 1.18
N ARG A 166 -26.73 13.17 0.35
CA ARG A 166 -28.14 12.97 0.04
C ARG A 166 -28.43 11.53 -0.34
N LYS A 167 -29.72 11.23 -0.61
CA LYS A 167 -30.14 9.89 -1.00
C LYS A 167 -29.40 9.48 -2.29
N SER A 168 -28.74 8.34 -2.25
CA SER A 168 -28.05 7.71 -3.36
C SER A 168 -28.98 6.83 -4.19
N GLY A 169 -28.64 6.66 -5.46
CA GLY A 169 -29.21 5.64 -6.32
C GLY A 169 -28.55 4.28 -6.16
N ILE A 170 -27.38 4.22 -5.48
CA ILE A 170 -26.61 2.99 -5.26
C ILE A 170 -27.08 2.35 -3.94
N HIS A 171 -26.80 3.02 -2.83
CA HIS A 171 -27.22 2.53 -1.51
C HIS A 171 -27.36 3.70 -0.52
N GLY A 172 -28.46 3.71 0.24
CA GLY A 172 -28.70 4.62 1.36
C GLY A 172 -28.47 6.10 1.04
N LYS A 173 -27.45 6.67 1.66
CA LYS A 173 -26.94 8.03 1.36
C LYS A 173 -25.64 7.93 0.58
N GLY A 174 -25.33 8.96 -0.22
CA GLY A 174 -24.10 9.09 -0.98
C GLY A 174 -23.52 10.49 -0.89
N ILE A 175 -22.26 10.62 -1.29
CA ILE A 175 -21.54 11.88 -1.43
C ILE A 175 -21.70 12.39 -2.85
N PHE A 176 -22.10 13.64 -3.02
CA PHE A 176 -22.27 14.24 -4.32
C PHE A 176 -21.43 15.52 -4.41
N SER A 177 -20.78 15.70 -5.54
CA SER A 177 -20.01 16.90 -5.82
C SER A 177 -20.90 18.11 -6.03
N THR A 178 -20.55 19.24 -5.41
CA THR A 178 -21.21 20.54 -5.66
C THR A 178 -20.39 21.44 -6.58
N CYS A 179 -19.11 21.11 -6.82
CA CYS A 179 -18.23 21.79 -7.77
C CYS A 179 -17.56 20.77 -8.69
N PRO A 180 -17.06 21.18 -9.87
CA PRO A 180 -16.28 20.27 -10.71
C PRO A 180 -14.93 19.96 -10.07
N TRP A 181 -14.40 18.76 -10.35
CA TRP A 181 -13.06 18.31 -9.97
C TRP A 181 -12.35 17.82 -11.22
N GLY A 182 -11.11 18.24 -11.42
CA GLY A 182 -10.24 17.65 -12.42
C GLY A 182 -9.63 16.33 -11.94
N SER A 183 -9.22 15.48 -12.87
CA SER A 183 -8.47 14.26 -12.55
C SER A 183 -7.25 14.58 -11.68
N ASP A 184 -6.99 13.72 -10.69
CA ASP A 184 -5.95 13.83 -9.68
C ASP A 184 -6.11 15.01 -8.67
N GLU A 185 -7.23 15.72 -8.69
CA GLU A 185 -7.53 16.74 -7.68
C GLU A 185 -7.94 16.12 -6.34
N TYR A 186 -7.50 16.78 -5.27
CA TYR A 186 -7.80 16.40 -3.90
C TYR A 186 -9.23 16.78 -3.50
N ILE A 187 -10.07 15.80 -3.19
CA ILE A 187 -11.48 16.00 -2.82
C ILE A 187 -11.64 16.26 -1.31
N GLY A 188 -10.94 15.50 -0.47
CA GLY A 188 -11.05 15.67 0.97
C GLY A 188 -10.46 14.51 1.77
N PRO A 189 -10.41 14.64 3.12
CA PRO A 189 -9.90 13.59 3.99
C PRO A 189 -10.94 12.45 4.11
N PHE A 190 -10.48 11.22 3.92
CA PHE A 190 -11.24 9.99 4.15
C PHE A 190 -11.06 9.51 5.60
N ILE A 191 -9.81 9.41 6.03
CA ILE A 191 -9.40 9.23 7.43
C ILE A 191 -8.48 10.39 7.78
N THR A 192 -8.66 10.99 8.95
CA THR A 192 -7.77 12.02 9.46
C THR A 192 -7.55 11.82 10.96
N ARG A 193 -6.27 11.81 11.39
CA ARG A 193 -5.87 11.51 12.77
C ARG A 193 -6.47 10.19 13.29
N GLY A 194 -6.47 9.17 12.44
CA GLY A 194 -7.03 7.85 12.73
C GLY A 194 -8.55 7.80 12.84
N LYS A 195 -9.27 8.89 12.51
CA LYS A 195 -10.73 8.97 12.59
C LYS A 195 -11.37 9.00 11.22
N VAL A 196 -12.42 8.24 11.06
CA VAL A 196 -13.27 8.22 9.86
C VAL A 196 -14.00 9.55 9.72
N THR A 197 -14.10 10.07 8.51
CA THR A 197 -14.85 11.31 8.21
C THR A 197 -16.22 11.03 7.62
N GLU A 198 -17.06 12.07 7.48
CA GLU A 198 -18.33 11.98 6.74
C GLU A 198 -18.12 11.48 5.29
N LEU A 199 -16.98 11.79 4.67
CA LEU A 199 -16.64 11.32 3.34
C LEU A 199 -16.56 9.79 3.33
N ALA A 200 -15.80 9.20 4.23
CA ALA A 200 -15.67 7.76 4.36
C ALA A 200 -17.01 7.08 4.71
N ARG A 201 -17.79 7.72 5.59
CA ARG A 201 -19.05 7.14 6.08
C ARG A 201 -20.12 7.01 4.99
N TYR A 202 -20.18 7.93 4.04
CA TYR A 202 -21.26 8.02 3.05
C TYR A 202 -20.81 7.81 1.60
N MET A 203 -19.54 7.57 1.34
CA MET A 203 -19.05 7.28 0.00
C MET A 203 -19.40 5.85 -0.40
N ASN A 204 -20.10 5.69 -1.51
CA ASN A 204 -20.56 4.38 -1.99
C ASN A 204 -19.51 3.68 -2.87
N HIS A 205 -19.66 2.36 -2.98
CA HIS A 205 -18.87 1.53 -3.86
C HIS A 205 -19.31 1.62 -5.32
N SER A 206 -18.33 1.60 -6.22
CA SER A 206 -18.53 1.36 -7.65
C SER A 206 -17.43 0.44 -8.17
N VAL A 207 -17.78 -0.43 -9.12
CA VAL A 207 -16.78 -1.23 -9.86
C VAL A 207 -16.01 -0.37 -10.88
N ASP A 208 -16.59 0.76 -11.28
CA ASP A 208 -15.97 1.80 -12.10
C ASP A 208 -16.05 3.13 -11.33
N PRO A 209 -15.18 3.34 -10.34
CA PRO A 209 -15.23 4.48 -9.45
C PRO A 209 -14.67 5.73 -10.13
N ASN A 210 -15.22 6.90 -9.80
CA ASN A 210 -14.70 8.18 -10.25
C ASN A 210 -13.71 8.84 -9.28
N ALA A 211 -13.51 8.25 -8.11
CA ALA A 211 -12.49 8.63 -7.14
C ALA A 211 -11.66 7.43 -6.67
N LYS A 212 -10.51 7.69 -6.09
CA LYS A 212 -9.58 6.71 -5.53
C LYS A 212 -9.11 7.15 -4.16
N LEU A 213 -8.70 6.20 -3.32
CA LEU A 213 -8.03 6.51 -2.07
C LEU A 213 -6.52 6.70 -2.29
N SER A 214 -5.96 7.65 -1.56
CA SER A 214 -4.51 7.83 -1.48
C SER A 214 -4.10 7.82 -0.01
N ILE A 215 -3.25 6.88 0.33
CA ILE A 215 -2.76 6.68 1.69
C ILE A 215 -1.58 7.61 1.91
N ILE A 216 -1.72 8.56 2.82
CA ILE A 216 -0.62 9.43 3.26
C ILE A 216 0.15 8.75 4.40
N ASN A 217 -0.59 8.21 5.36
CA ASN A 217 -0.09 7.37 6.45
C ASN A 217 -1.28 6.62 7.09
N LEU A 218 -1.07 5.78 8.12
CA LEU A 218 -2.16 4.99 8.73
C LEU A 218 -3.27 5.86 9.35
N ASP A 219 -2.92 7.05 9.78
CA ASP A 219 -3.83 8.00 10.40
C ASP A 219 -4.45 8.98 9.40
N GLU A 220 -3.95 8.99 8.15
CA GLU A 220 -4.36 9.94 7.12
C GLU A 220 -4.52 9.27 5.77
N VAL A 221 -5.75 9.18 5.32
CA VAL A 221 -6.15 8.73 3.99
C VAL A 221 -6.98 9.81 3.33
N ILE A 222 -6.71 10.08 2.09
CA ILE A 222 -7.38 11.12 1.33
C ILE A 222 -8.12 10.55 0.12
N VAL A 223 -9.12 11.28 -0.34
CA VAL A 223 -9.84 10.99 -1.58
C VAL A 223 -9.32 11.91 -2.68
N ILE A 224 -9.01 11.31 -3.82
CA ILE A 224 -8.54 12.00 -5.03
C ILE A 224 -9.49 11.64 -6.17
N ALA A 225 -9.85 12.61 -7.02
CA ALA A 225 -10.58 12.36 -8.24
C ALA A 225 -9.76 11.47 -9.19
N LYS A 226 -10.35 10.38 -9.66
CA LYS A 226 -9.71 9.45 -10.62
C LYS A 226 -9.87 9.91 -12.06
N VAL A 227 -10.99 10.58 -12.33
CA VAL A 227 -11.37 11.18 -13.59
C VAL A 227 -12.00 12.55 -13.31
N ASP A 228 -12.28 13.33 -14.34
CA ASP A 228 -13.04 14.58 -14.19
C ASP A 228 -14.44 14.28 -13.63
N ILE A 229 -14.84 15.00 -12.60
CA ILE A 229 -16.13 14.84 -11.91
C ILE A 229 -16.92 16.13 -12.06
N ASP A 230 -18.11 16.04 -12.65
CA ASP A 230 -19.00 17.18 -12.76
C ASP A 230 -19.63 17.57 -11.42
N GLY A 231 -19.65 18.87 -11.15
CA GLY A 231 -20.36 19.46 -10.03
C GLY A 231 -21.84 19.69 -10.32
N CYS A 232 -22.52 20.27 -9.33
CA CYS A 232 -23.88 20.77 -9.54
C CYS A 232 -23.86 21.98 -10.48
N VAL A 233 -24.60 21.89 -11.60
CA VAL A 233 -24.79 23.00 -12.52
C VAL A 233 -26.28 23.21 -12.70
N GLY A 234 -26.79 24.39 -12.33
CA GLY A 234 -28.23 24.69 -12.35
C GLY A 234 -29.04 23.72 -11.48
N ASP A 235 -30.05 23.08 -12.07
CA ASP A 235 -30.89 22.08 -11.39
C ASP A 235 -30.26 20.67 -11.32
N SER A 236 -29.03 20.49 -11.83
CA SER A 236 -28.34 19.19 -11.76
C SER A 236 -28.02 18.82 -10.31
N LYS A 237 -28.13 17.53 -10.03
CA LYS A 237 -27.84 17.03 -8.66
C LYS A 237 -26.34 16.86 -8.39
N GLY A 238 -25.45 17.17 -9.32
CA GLY A 238 -24.03 16.82 -9.28
C GLY A 238 -23.79 15.31 -9.40
N THR A 239 -22.56 14.95 -9.62
CA THR A 239 -22.13 13.54 -9.75
C THR A 239 -21.91 12.92 -8.38
N GLU A 240 -22.41 11.70 -8.17
CA GLU A 240 -22.08 10.93 -6.99
C GLU A 240 -20.61 10.51 -7.05
N ILE A 241 -19.88 10.78 -5.96
CA ILE A 241 -18.48 10.41 -5.82
C ILE A 241 -18.42 9.00 -5.24
N THR A 242 -17.74 8.09 -5.92
CA THR A 242 -17.65 6.67 -5.57
C THR A 242 -16.21 6.19 -5.57
N ILE A 243 -15.93 5.19 -4.74
CA ILE A 243 -14.64 4.50 -4.66
C ILE A 243 -14.82 3.00 -4.87
N ASP A 244 -13.74 2.30 -5.10
CA ASP A 244 -13.71 0.85 -5.03
C ASP A 244 -13.47 0.40 -3.58
N TYR A 245 -14.41 -0.31 -2.96
CA TYR A 245 -14.24 -0.80 -1.58
C TYR A 245 -13.09 -1.79 -1.41
N ARG A 246 -12.58 -2.37 -2.49
CA ARG A 246 -11.36 -3.18 -2.44
C ARG A 246 -10.13 -2.37 -2.02
N GLU A 247 -10.14 -1.05 -2.27
CA GLU A 247 -9.12 -0.14 -1.76
C GLU A 247 -9.16 0.03 -0.23
N LEU A 248 -10.28 -0.36 0.41
CA LEU A 248 -10.46 -0.33 1.86
C LEU A 248 -9.97 -1.59 2.57
N THR A 249 -9.60 -2.63 1.83
CA THR A 249 -9.12 -3.91 2.40
C THR A 249 -8.10 -3.73 3.53
N PRO A 250 -7.16 -2.76 3.45
CA PRO A 250 -6.25 -2.49 4.55
C PRO A 250 -6.90 -2.11 5.89
N TRP A 251 -8.15 -1.63 5.87
CA TRP A 251 -8.84 -1.11 7.07
C TRP A 251 -10.08 -1.86 7.47
N LEU A 252 -10.69 -2.65 6.56
CA LEU A 252 -11.99 -3.28 6.85
C LEU A 252 -11.88 -4.65 7.53
N GLY A 253 -10.72 -5.32 7.46
CA GLY A 253 -10.67 -6.72 7.83
C GLY A 253 -11.65 -7.58 7.01
N GLU A 254 -11.74 -8.87 7.26
CA GLU A 254 -12.79 -9.70 6.69
C GLU A 254 -14.14 -9.39 7.37
N GLN A 255 -15.14 -8.98 6.57
CA GLN A 255 -16.55 -9.16 6.94
C GLN A 255 -17.04 -10.52 6.48
#